data_bd9ede390295415f4cacff11ea59ac11
#
_entry.id   bd9ede390295415f4cacff11ea59ac11
#
_cell.length_a   1.000
_cell.length_b   1.000
_cell.length_c   1.000
_cell.angle_alpha   90.00
_cell.angle_beta   90.00
_cell.angle_gamma   90.00
#
_symmetry.space_group_name_H-M   'P 1'
#
loop_
_entity.id
_entity.type
_entity.pdbx_description
1 polymer ?
#
loop_
_entity_poly.entity_id
_entity_poly.type
_entity_poly.pdbx_seq_one_letter_code
_entity_poly.pdbx_strand_id
1 'polypeptide(L)'
;MTQIVEDIRYQLEEWLAQGFTSSEDQANYQVLKEQYEDETLDWSFSKREIIGQLDIIITTRENDFPDLDEVTKEEYLDLVAQLDDLDKGKADYYRKQLT
;
A
#
# COMPACT_ATOMS: atom_id res chain seq x y z
N MET A 1 -0.58 -9.29 24.23
CA MET A 1 -1.14 -10.56 23.81
C MET A 1 -0.60 -10.91 22.43
N THR A 2 0.53 -11.59 22.44
CA THR A 2 1.23 -11.95 21.21
C THR A 2 0.41 -12.86 20.30
N GLN A 3 -0.38 -13.75 20.86
CA GLN A 3 -1.20 -14.68 20.11
C GLN A 3 -2.22 -13.95 19.21
N ILE A 4 -2.82 -12.88 19.75
CA ILE A 4 -3.80 -12.09 18.99
C ILE A 4 -3.13 -11.41 17.80
N VAL A 5 -1.93 -10.88 18.00
CA VAL A 5 -1.17 -10.22 16.95
C VAL A 5 -0.82 -11.20 15.83
N GLU A 6 -0.36 -12.40 16.18
CA GLU A 6 -0.03 -13.42 15.19
C GLU A 6 -1.26 -13.88 14.42
N ASP A 7 -2.39 -14.03 15.09
CA ASP A 7 -3.65 -14.40 14.45
C ASP A 7 -4.12 -13.32 13.46
N ILE A 8 -3.98 -12.05 13.84
CA ILE A 8 -4.31 -10.94 12.95
C ILE A 8 -3.40 -10.96 11.73
N ARG A 9 -2.11 -11.12 11.93
CA ARG A 9 -1.15 -11.17 10.82
C ARG A 9 -1.48 -12.31 9.85
N TYR A 10 -1.79 -13.49 10.39
CA TYR A 10 -2.17 -14.64 9.59
C TYR A 10 -3.43 -14.33 8.76
N GLN A 11 -4.43 -13.73 9.37
CA GLN A 11 -5.66 -13.36 8.67
C GLN A 11 -5.40 -12.34 7.56
N LEU A 12 -4.54 -11.34 7.83
CA LEU A 12 -4.19 -10.34 6.82
C LEU A 12 -3.48 -10.98 5.63
N GLU A 13 -2.54 -11.87 5.88
CA GLU A 13 -1.82 -12.58 4.82
C GLU A 13 -2.76 -13.46 4.00
N GLU A 14 -3.71 -14.11 4.65
CA GLU A 14 -4.67 -14.96 3.99
C GLU A 14 -5.57 -14.16 3.05
N TRP A 15 -6.07 -13.01 3.48
CA TRP A 15 -6.86 -12.14 2.62
C TRP A 15 -6.07 -11.65 1.41
N LEU A 16 -4.79 -11.32 1.59
CA LEU A 16 -3.95 -10.87 0.48
C LEU A 16 -3.68 -12.00 -0.51
N ALA A 17 -3.54 -13.22 -0.02
CA ALA A 17 -3.29 -14.38 -0.88
C ALA A 17 -4.52 -14.82 -1.67
N GLN A 18 -5.69 -14.79 -1.03
CA GLN A 18 -6.93 -15.27 -1.62
C GLN A 18 -7.76 -14.17 -2.30
N GLY A 19 -7.50 -12.92 -1.94
CA GLY A 19 -8.30 -11.79 -2.39
C GLY A 19 -9.54 -11.60 -1.53
N PHE A 20 -10.21 -10.47 -1.74
CA PHE A 20 -11.40 -10.14 -0.98
C PHE A 20 -12.64 -10.63 -1.73
N THR A 21 -13.52 -11.32 -1.01
CA THR A 21 -14.75 -11.85 -1.60
C THR A 21 -15.93 -10.91 -1.45
N SER A 22 -15.79 -9.87 -0.61
CA SER A 22 -16.86 -8.90 -0.39
C SER A 22 -16.29 -7.58 0.10
N SER A 23 -17.09 -6.52 0.05
CA SER A 23 -16.71 -5.23 0.62
C SER A 23 -16.58 -5.30 2.13
N GLU A 24 -17.30 -6.21 2.78
CA GLU A 24 -17.18 -6.45 4.22
C GLU A 24 -15.79 -6.98 4.57
N ASP A 25 -15.27 -7.92 3.78
CA ASP A 25 -13.91 -8.44 3.97
C ASP A 25 -12.87 -7.33 3.83
N GLN A 26 -13.05 -6.45 2.85
CA GLN A 26 -12.16 -5.30 2.65
C GLN A 26 -12.18 -4.37 3.86
N ALA A 27 -13.36 -4.07 4.38
CA ALA A 27 -13.51 -3.21 5.56
C ALA A 27 -12.86 -3.85 6.79
N ASN A 28 -13.05 -5.15 6.98
CA ASN A 28 -12.44 -5.89 8.08
C ASN A 28 -10.93 -5.91 7.96
N TYR A 29 -10.42 -6.07 6.74
CA TYR A 29 -8.98 -6.02 6.49
C TYR A 29 -8.39 -4.68 6.96
N GLN A 30 -9.02 -3.57 6.61
CA GLN A 30 -8.53 -2.25 6.99
C GLN A 30 -8.51 -2.07 8.51
N VAL A 31 -9.56 -2.49 9.19
CA VAL A 31 -9.64 -2.39 10.65
C VAL A 31 -8.55 -3.22 11.32
N LEU A 32 -8.39 -4.47 10.91
CA LEU A 32 -7.40 -5.36 11.50
C LEU A 32 -5.98 -4.93 11.15
N LYS A 33 -5.76 -4.40 9.95
CA LYS A 33 -4.46 -3.87 9.55
C LYS A 33 -4.04 -2.71 10.46
N GLU A 34 -4.94 -1.77 10.71
CA GLU A 34 -4.66 -0.65 11.60
C GLU A 34 -4.33 -1.12 13.01
N GLN A 35 -5.09 -2.07 13.52
CA GLN A 35 -4.84 -2.63 14.84
C GLN A 35 -3.47 -3.31 14.91
N TYR A 36 -3.13 -4.10 13.89
CA TYR A 36 -1.83 -4.77 13.82
C TYR A 36 -0.68 -3.76 13.79
N GLU A 37 -0.80 -2.74 12.96
CA GLU A 37 0.23 -1.71 12.83
C GLU A 37 0.41 -0.92 14.13
N ASP A 38 -0.68 -0.59 14.79
CA ASP A 38 -0.63 0.15 16.06
C ASP A 38 0.05 -0.67 17.16
N GLU A 39 -0.20 -1.96 17.22
CA GLU A 39 0.35 -2.82 18.27
C GLU A 39 1.80 -3.22 18.02
N THR A 40 2.19 -3.42 16.77
CA THR A 40 3.52 -3.94 16.44
C THR A 40 4.48 -2.90 15.90
N LEU A 41 3.96 -1.76 15.43
CA LEU A 41 4.72 -0.74 14.70
C LEU A 41 5.35 -1.31 13.43
N ASP A 42 4.74 -2.35 12.88
CA ASP A 42 5.14 -2.98 11.62
C ASP A 42 4.22 -2.49 10.51
N TRP A 43 4.72 -1.63 9.64
CA TRP A 43 3.96 -0.96 8.59
C TRP A 43 4.06 -1.67 7.24
N SER A 44 4.52 -2.92 7.24
CA SER A 44 4.76 -3.67 5.99
C SER A 44 3.50 -3.84 5.15
N PHE A 45 2.33 -4.01 5.76
CA PHE A 45 1.07 -4.15 5.02
C PHE A 45 0.67 -2.84 4.34
N SER A 46 0.75 -1.72 5.05
CA SER A 46 0.46 -0.40 4.45
C SER A 46 1.46 -0.08 3.35
N LYS A 47 2.74 -0.37 3.56
CA LYS A 47 3.78 -0.16 2.57
C LYS A 47 3.51 -0.98 1.30
N ARG A 48 3.16 -2.25 1.46
CA ARG A 48 2.84 -3.15 0.34
C ARG A 48 1.65 -2.61 -0.46
N GLU A 49 0.64 -2.11 0.22
CA GLU A 49 -0.55 -1.55 -0.42
C GLU A 49 -0.22 -0.31 -1.24
N ILE A 50 0.57 0.61 -0.68
CA ILE A 50 0.97 1.83 -1.38
C ILE A 50 1.83 1.50 -2.59
N ILE A 51 2.81 0.61 -2.44
CA ILE A 51 3.68 0.18 -3.53
C ILE A 51 2.85 -0.48 -4.64
N GLY A 52 1.87 -1.31 -4.27
CA GLY A 52 0.99 -1.93 -5.24
C GLY A 52 0.21 -0.91 -6.06
N GLN A 53 -0.30 0.14 -5.42
CA GLN A 53 -1.01 1.20 -6.12
C GLN A 53 -0.10 1.99 -7.05
N LEU A 54 1.13 2.28 -6.62
CA LEU A 54 2.12 2.95 -7.46
C LEU A 54 2.46 2.11 -8.69
N ASP A 55 2.70 0.82 -8.50
CA ASP A 55 3.02 -0.09 -9.61
C ASP A 55 1.86 -0.21 -10.60
N ILE A 56 0.63 -0.18 -10.12
CA ILE A 56 -0.55 -0.19 -10.99
C ILE A 56 -0.58 1.05 -11.87
N ILE A 57 -0.30 2.23 -11.30
CA ILE A 57 -0.26 3.47 -12.07
C ILE A 57 0.83 3.38 -13.15
N ILE A 58 2.03 2.93 -12.80
CA ILE A 58 3.13 2.79 -13.74
C ILE A 58 2.75 1.82 -14.87
N THR A 59 2.20 0.66 -14.52
CA THR A 59 1.84 -0.36 -15.50
C THR A 59 0.69 0.09 -16.40
N THR A 60 -0.33 0.72 -15.82
CA THR A 60 -1.49 1.19 -16.57
C THR A 60 -1.14 2.35 -17.51
N ARG A 61 -0.19 3.20 -17.11
CA ARG A 61 0.19 4.39 -17.87
C ARG A 61 1.57 4.24 -18.51
N GLU A 62 1.98 3.02 -18.81
CA GLU A 62 3.31 2.72 -19.32
C GLU A 62 3.71 3.58 -20.52
N ASN A 63 2.79 3.79 -21.46
CA ASN A 63 3.07 4.57 -22.68
C ASN A 63 3.12 6.08 -22.42
N ASP A 64 2.46 6.56 -21.38
CA ASP A 64 2.38 7.98 -21.07
C ASP A 64 3.32 8.41 -19.96
N PHE A 65 3.89 7.44 -19.25
CA PHE A 65 4.77 7.73 -18.13
C PHE A 65 6.15 8.19 -18.65
N PRO A 66 6.74 9.30 -18.14
CA PRO A 66 6.28 10.07 -16.99
C PRO A 66 5.31 11.21 -17.26
N ASP A 67 4.83 11.38 -18.49
CA ASP A 67 3.94 12.48 -18.88
C ASP A 67 2.48 12.18 -18.47
N LEU A 68 2.23 12.13 -17.17
CA LEU A 68 0.91 11.86 -16.63
C LEU A 68 0.05 13.13 -16.65
N ASP A 69 -1.27 12.95 -16.77
CA ASP A 69 -2.21 14.04 -16.55
C ASP A 69 -2.11 14.52 -15.09
N GLU A 70 -2.54 15.77 -14.84
CA GLU A 70 -2.37 16.38 -13.52
C GLU A 70 -3.05 15.60 -12.40
N VAL A 71 -4.24 15.05 -12.65
CA VAL A 71 -4.96 14.29 -11.61
C VAL A 71 -4.19 13.03 -11.23
N THR A 72 -3.74 12.27 -12.23
CA THR A 72 -2.97 11.04 -11.98
C THR A 72 -1.63 11.36 -11.36
N LYS A 73 -0.99 12.44 -11.79
CA LYS A 73 0.29 12.88 -11.25
C LYS A 73 0.17 13.25 -9.77
N GLU A 74 -0.89 13.98 -9.41
CA GLU A 74 -1.14 14.35 -8.01
C GLU A 74 -1.38 13.10 -7.16
N GLU A 75 -2.16 12.15 -7.67
CA GLU A 75 -2.41 10.89 -7.00
C GLU A 75 -1.11 10.11 -6.79
N TYR A 76 -0.27 10.04 -7.82
CA TYR A 76 1.02 9.39 -7.75
C TYR A 76 1.92 10.04 -6.68
N LEU A 77 2.03 11.37 -6.71
CA LEU A 77 2.87 12.10 -5.75
C LEU A 77 2.34 12.00 -4.32
N ASP A 78 1.03 11.94 -4.14
CA ASP A 78 0.43 11.74 -2.83
C ASP A 78 0.79 10.36 -2.27
N LEU A 79 0.73 9.33 -3.11
CA LEU A 79 1.14 7.98 -2.72
C LEU A 79 2.64 7.94 -2.38
N VAL A 80 3.47 8.64 -3.15
CA VAL A 80 4.90 8.73 -2.87
C VAL A 80 5.14 9.41 -1.52
N ALA A 81 4.39 10.47 -1.21
CA ALA A 81 4.50 11.15 0.08
C ALA A 81 4.13 10.22 1.23
N GLN A 82 3.09 9.42 1.08
CA GLN A 82 2.71 8.43 2.09
C GLN A 82 3.79 7.37 2.26
N LEU A 83 4.38 6.92 1.15
CA LEU A 83 5.45 5.93 1.18
C LEU A 83 6.71 6.51 1.83
N ASP A 84 6.98 7.79 1.66
CA ASP A 84 8.14 8.45 2.24
C ASP A 84 8.17 8.33 3.76
N ASP A 85 7.00 8.37 4.39
CA ASP A 85 6.87 8.19 5.83
C ASP A 85 7.19 6.76 6.29
N LEU A 86 7.08 5.79 5.39
CA LEU A 86 7.27 4.38 5.72
C LEU A 86 8.60 3.82 5.21
N ASP A 87 9.03 4.27 4.04
CA ASP A 87 10.26 3.79 3.39
C ASP A 87 10.77 4.85 2.43
N LYS A 88 11.64 5.69 2.92
CA LYS A 88 12.16 6.83 2.15
C LYS A 88 12.93 6.39 0.90
N GLY A 89 13.69 5.31 0.98
CA GLY A 89 14.44 4.81 -0.16
C GLY A 89 13.55 4.41 -1.32
N LYS A 90 12.47 3.70 -1.03
CA LYS A 90 11.51 3.31 -2.06
C LYS A 90 10.73 4.51 -2.57
N ALA A 91 10.38 5.45 -1.69
CA ALA A 91 9.70 6.68 -2.11
C ALA A 91 10.56 7.46 -3.10
N ASP A 92 11.86 7.57 -2.84
CA ASP A 92 12.79 8.23 -3.74
C ASP A 92 12.86 7.52 -5.09
N TYR A 93 12.86 6.19 -5.08
CA TYR A 93 12.83 5.40 -6.31
C TYR A 93 11.61 5.77 -7.18
N TYR A 94 10.42 5.78 -6.58
CA TYR A 94 9.20 6.10 -7.33
C TYR A 94 9.14 7.56 -7.73
N ARG A 95 9.66 8.46 -6.91
CA ARG A 95 9.72 9.88 -7.26
C ARG A 95 10.57 10.11 -8.50
N LYS A 96 11.69 9.39 -8.62
CA LYS A 96 12.60 9.50 -9.77
C LYS A 96 11.97 8.99 -11.05
N GLN A 97 10.97 8.13 -10.99
CA GLN A 97 10.29 7.64 -12.19
C GLN A 97 9.57 8.77 -12.94
N LEU A 98 9.22 9.86 -12.24
CA LEU A 98 8.56 11.01 -12.86
C LEU A 98 9.51 12.00 -13.52
N THR A 99 10.79 11.86 -13.32
CA THR A 99 11.77 12.80 -13.88
C THR A 99 12.53 12.22 -15.11
#